data_ab0d3d0ff82088718e3c6ea48932a6b2
#
_entry.id   ab0d3d0ff82088718e3c6ea48932a6b2
#
_cell.length_a   1.000
_cell.length_b   1.000
_cell.length_c   1.000
_cell.angle_alpha   90.00
_cell.angle_beta   90.00
_cell.angle_gamma   90.00
#
_symmetry.space_group_name_H-M   'P 1'
#
loop_
_entity.id
_entity.type
_entity.pdbx_description
1 polymer ?
#
loop_
_entity_poly.entity_id
_entity_poly.type
_entity_poly.pdbx_seq_one_letter_code
_entity_poly.pdbx_strand_id
1 'polypeptide(L)'
;LIQAYKGAKEDVATATKTNEEVYNFLRDVSSRYGIGFWQPGAGIIHQVVLENYAFPGGMMVGTDSHTPNAGGLGMVAIGVGGADAVDVMTGMEWELKMPRLIGVHLKGKLSGWVAPKDVILKLAGILTVKGGTNAIIEYFGPGTASLSATGKATICNMGAEVGATTSLFPYDERMGTYLKATGREEVQNGCFRSCRTFAPTTKCWQIRKNITTASLK
;
A
#
# COMPACT_ATOMS: atom_id res chain seq x y z
N LEU A 1 -8.39 -9.74 -15.94
CA LEU A 1 -7.58 -10.79 -16.59
C LEU A 1 -7.43 -10.48 -18.08
N ILE A 2 -6.23 -10.19 -18.52
CA ILE A 2 -5.89 -9.98 -19.93
C ILE A 2 -5.71 -11.35 -20.56
N GLN A 3 -6.48 -11.65 -21.61
CA GLN A 3 -6.43 -12.97 -22.25
C GLN A 3 -6.12 -12.93 -23.75
N ALA A 4 -6.29 -11.79 -24.40
CA ALA A 4 -6.17 -11.71 -25.85
C ALA A 4 -4.91 -10.97 -26.33
N TYR A 5 -4.33 -10.08 -25.51
CA TYR A 5 -3.17 -9.23 -25.84
C TYR A 5 -3.36 -8.39 -27.11
N LYS A 6 -4.62 -7.96 -27.36
CA LYS A 6 -5.00 -7.19 -28.56
C LYS A 6 -5.22 -5.72 -28.28
N GLY A 7 -5.12 -5.30 -27.05
CA GLY A 7 -5.35 -3.94 -26.59
C GLY A 7 -6.52 -3.83 -25.61
N ALA A 8 -6.52 -2.77 -24.79
CA ALA A 8 -7.39 -2.64 -23.63
C ALA A 8 -8.87 -2.91 -23.93
N LYS A 9 -9.42 -2.37 -25.02
CA LYS A 9 -10.84 -2.52 -25.34
C LYS A 9 -11.22 -3.97 -25.66
N GLU A 10 -10.43 -4.64 -26.49
CA GLU A 10 -10.70 -6.03 -26.89
C GLU A 10 -10.40 -6.99 -25.76
N ASP A 11 -9.35 -6.75 -24.97
CA ASP A 11 -8.98 -7.58 -23.84
C ASP A 11 -10.03 -7.51 -22.72
N VAL A 12 -10.59 -6.33 -22.42
CA VAL A 12 -11.69 -6.17 -21.47
C VAL A 12 -12.96 -6.87 -21.97
N ALA A 13 -13.32 -6.70 -23.24
CA ALA A 13 -14.48 -7.37 -23.81
C ALA A 13 -14.35 -8.91 -23.76
N THR A 14 -13.16 -9.43 -24.09
CA THR A 14 -12.87 -10.87 -24.02
C THR A 14 -12.92 -11.37 -22.58
N ALA A 15 -12.27 -10.66 -21.64
CA ALA A 15 -12.28 -11.03 -20.22
C ALA A 15 -13.71 -11.02 -19.64
N THR A 16 -14.50 -10.03 -19.96
CA THR A 16 -15.90 -9.92 -19.51
C THR A 16 -16.73 -11.10 -20.00
N LYS A 17 -16.62 -11.46 -21.29
CA LYS A 17 -17.34 -12.59 -21.86
C LYS A 17 -16.88 -13.93 -21.28
N THR A 18 -15.58 -14.12 -21.14
CA THR A 18 -15.00 -15.39 -20.66
C THR A 18 -15.31 -15.64 -19.18
N ASN A 19 -15.39 -14.58 -18.37
CA ASN A 19 -15.62 -14.67 -16.92
C ASN A 19 -17.00 -14.12 -16.52
N GLU A 20 -17.97 -14.15 -17.41
CA GLU A 20 -19.30 -13.54 -17.20
C GLU A 20 -19.98 -14.05 -15.93
N GLU A 21 -19.94 -15.36 -15.69
CA GLU A 21 -20.54 -15.98 -14.50
C GLU A 21 -19.91 -15.42 -13.21
N VAL A 22 -18.59 -15.32 -13.15
CA VAL A 22 -17.85 -14.79 -11.98
C VAL A 22 -18.20 -13.31 -11.75
N TYR A 23 -18.23 -12.51 -12.80
CA TYR A 23 -18.55 -11.08 -12.67
C TYR A 23 -20.01 -10.86 -12.28
N ASN A 24 -20.92 -11.64 -12.82
CA ASN A 24 -22.34 -11.60 -12.43
C ASN A 24 -22.50 -11.99 -10.95
N PHE A 25 -21.84 -13.07 -10.51
CA PHE A 25 -21.86 -13.49 -9.11
C PHE A 25 -21.32 -12.38 -8.19
N LEU A 26 -20.16 -11.80 -8.50
CA LEU A 26 -19.57 -10.73 -7.68
C LEU A 26 -20.46 -9.49 -7.62
N ARG A 27 -21.05 -9.09 -8.74
CA ARG A 27 -22.01 -7.98 -8.80
C ARG A 27 -23.23 -8.24 -7.92
N ASP A 28 -23.83 -9.41 -8.06
CA ASP A 28 -25.07 -9.76 -7.39
C ASP A 28 -24.87 -9.92 -5.88
N VAL A 29 -23.76 -10.55 -5.45
CA VAL A 29 -23.37 -10.62 -4.04
C VAL A 29 -23.10 -9.23 -3.48
N SER A 30 -22.34 -8.40 -4.21
CA SER A 30 -22.03 -7.04 -3.77
C SER A 30 -23.31 -6.21 -3.61
N SER A 31 -24.25 -6.31 -4.56
CA SER A 31 -25.55 -5.64 -4.49
C SER A 31 -26.36 -6.13 -3.29
N ARG A 32 -26.40 -7.44 -3.06
CA ARG A 32 -27.15 -8.04 -1.94
C ARG A 32 -26.68 -7.57 -0.56
N TYR A 33 -25.38 -7.41 -0.39
CA TYR A 33 -24.78 -7.04 0.89
C TYR A 33 -24.38 -5.56 1.00
N GLY A 34 -24.71 -4.74 0.02
CA GLY A 34 -24.40 -3.31 0.02
C GLY A 34 -22.90 -3.02 -0.11
N ILE A 35 -22.15 -3.89 -0.79
CA ILE A 35 -20.71 -3.78 -0.99
C ILE A 35 -20.43 -3.01 -2.27
N GLY A 36 -19.49 -2.08 -2.26
CA GLY A 36 -19.03 -1.39 -3.47
C GLY A 36 -18.41 -2.35 -4.48
N PHE A 37 -18.81 -2.26 -5.74
CA PHE A 37 -18.30 -3.12 -6.80
C PHE A 37 -17.71 -2.30 -7.95
N TRP A 38 -16.42 -2.47 -8.19
CA TRP A 38 -15.74 -1.92 -9.35
C TRP A 38 -15.78 -2.91 -10.50
N GLN A 39 -16.38 -2.48 -11.60
CA GLN A 39 -16.61 -3.35 -12.76
C GLN A 39 -15.31 -3.67 -13.53
N PRO A 40 -15.31 -4.76 -14.33
CA PRO A 40 -14.21 -5.05 -15.25
C PRO A 40 -13.85 -3.84 -16.11
N GLY A 41 -12.54 -3.54 -16.18
CA GLY A 41 -12.03 -2.39 -16.92
C GLY A 41 -11.84 -1.12 -16.10
N ALA A 42 -12.28 -1.08 -14.83
CA ALA A 42 -12.08 0.08 -13.94
C ALA A 42 -10.60 0.34 -13.60
N GLY A 43 -9.77 -0.67 -13.70
CA GLY A 43 -8.34 -0.59 -13.43
C GLY A 43 -7.83 -1.73 -12.54
N ILE A 44 -6.54 -1.67 -12.23
CA ILE A 44 -5.95 -2.61 -11.27
C ILE A 44 -6.37 -2.20 -9.84
N ILE A 45 -6.73 -3.20 -9.01
CA ILE A 45 -7.28 -2.96 -7.65
C ILE A 45 -6.41 -2.05 -6.79
N HIS A 46 -5.09 -2.25 -6.79
CA HIS A 46 -4.18 -1.47 -5.96
C HIS A 46 -4.17 0.01 -6.35
N GLN A 47 -4.28 0.30 -7.65
CA GLN A 47 -4.34 1.68 -8.13
C GLN A 47 -5.70 2.31 -7.84
N VAL A 48 -6.80 1.57 -8.06
CA VAL A 48 -8.15 2.02 -7.71
C VAL A 48 -8.25 2.34 -6.22
N VAL A 49 -7.70 1.47 -5.35
CA VAL A 49 -7.66 1.69 -3.90
C VAL A 49 -6.82 2.92 -3.55
N LEU A 50 -5.64 3.06 -4.16
CA LEU A 50 -4.75 4.18 -3.89
C LEU A 50 -5.38 5.52 -4.27
N GLU A 51 -6.10 5.57 -5.39
CA GLU A 51 -6.73 6.79 -5.93
C GLU A 51 -8.02 7.17 -5.21
N ASN A 52 -8.77 6.21 -4.66
CA ASN A 52 -10.11 6.46 -4.17
C ASN A 52 -10.29 6.27 -2.65
N TYR A 53 -9.53 5.35 -2.04
CA TYR A 53 -9.81 4.92 -0.66
C TYR A 53 -8.64 5.11 0.31
N ALA A 54 -7.40 4.95 -0.14
CA ALA A 54 -6.25 5.02 0.76
C ALA A 54 -6.03 6.45 1.28
N PHE A 55 -5.75 6.56 2.57
CA PHE A 55 -5.46 7.84 3.24
C PHE A 55 -4.48 7.65 4.40
N PRO A 56 -3.71 8.67 4.76
CA PRO A 56 -2.75 8.61 5.85
C PRO A 56 -3.41 8.33 7.20
N GLY A 57 -2.85 7.37 7.95
CA GLY A 57 -3.34 6.99 9.28
C GLY A 57 -4.53 6.03 9.28
N GLY A 58 -5.02 5.63 8.12
CA GLY A 58 -6.06 4.61 8.01
C GLY A 58 -5.51 3.19 8.16
N MET A 59 -6.40 2.22 8.29
CA MET A 59 -6.11 0.79 8.27
C MET A 59 -6.98 0.09 7.24
N MET A 60 -6.41 -0.88 6.54
CA MET A 60 -7.09 -1.68 5.52
C MET A 60 -6.63 -3.14 5.59
N VAL A 61 -7.56 -4.06 5.40
CA VAL A 61 -7.26 -5.45 5.08
C VAL A 61 -7.75 -5.77 3.68
N GLY A 62 -7.07 -6.65 2.99
CA GLY A 62 -7.44 -7.05 1.63
C GLY A 62 -6.94 -8.45 1.30
N THR A 63 -7.64 -9.16 0.43
CA THR A 63 -7.33 -10.56 0.09
C THR A 63 -6.21 -10.72 -0.95
N ASP A 64 -5.47 -9.65 -1.22
CA ASP A 64 -4.32 -9.67 -2.11
C ASP A 64 -3.03 -9.37 -1.35
N SER A 65 -1.95 -10.10 -1.67
CA SER A 65 -0.64 -9.93 -1.01
C SER A 65 -0.02 -8.55 -1.25
N HIS A 66 -0.44 -7.83 -2.29
CA HIS A 66 0.04 -6.49 -2.61
C HIS A 66 -0.85 -5.37 -2.04
N THR A 67 -1.81 -5.70 -1.15
CA THR A 67 -2.57 -4.71 -0.37
C THR A 67 -1.68 -3.64 0.30
N PRO A 68 -0.45 -3.95 0.79
CA PRO A 68 0.48 -2.96 1.32
C PRO A 68 0.84 -1.79 0.39
N ASN A 69 0.46 -1.83 -0.89
CA ASN A 69 0.58 -0.71 -1.83
C ASN A 69 0.03 0.61 -1.24
N ALA A 70 -1.06 0.55 -0.45
CA ALA A 70 -1.66 1.71 0.19
C ALA A 70 -0.78 2.37 1.27
N GLY A 71 0.26 1.66 1.74
CA GLY A 71 1.30 2.21 2.61
C GLY A 71 2.09 3.36 1.98
N GLY A 72 2.06 3.47 0.64
CA GLY A 72 2.59 4.62 -0.09
C GLY A 72 1.88 5.94 0.21
N LEU A 73 0.66 5.89 0.76
CA LEU A 73 -0.07 7.03 1.32
C LEU A 73 -0.12 7.01 2.86
N GLY A 74 0.73 6.22 3.52
CA GLY A 74 0.79 6.18 4.99
C GLY A 74 -0.38 5.42 5.64
N MET A 75 -1.00 4.49 4.92
CA MET A 75 -2.05 3.61 5.41
C MET A 75 -1.47 2.27 5.87
N VAL A 76 -1.90 1.75 7.01
CA VAL A 76 -1.57 0.39 7.44
C VAL A 76 -2.44 -0.58 6.66
N ALA A 77 -1.89 -1.15 5.59
CA ALA A 77 -2.63 -2.02 4.69
C ALA A 77 -2.02 -3.43 4.70
N ILE A 78 -2.83 -4.45 5.00
CA ILE A 78 -2.35 -5.81 5.26
C ILE A 78 -3.09 -6.78 4.35
N GLY A 79 -2.31 -7.66 3.70
CA GLY A 79 -2.85 -8.79 2.94
C GLY A 79 -3.26 -9.91 3.89
N VAL A 80 -4.50 -10.39 3.76
CA VAL A 80 -5.08 -11.44 4.62
C VAL A 80 -5.68 -12.56 3.78
N GLY A 81 -5.98 -13.69 4.40
CA GLY A 81 -6.71 -14.78 3.77
C GLY A 81 -8.19 -14.42 3.52
N GLY A 82 -8.83 -15.15 2.61
CA GLY A 82 -10.25 -14.91 2.30
C GLY A 82 -11.17 -15.13 3.52
N ALA A 83 -10.87 -16.10 4.38
CA ALA A 83 -11.62 -16.33 5.62
C ALA A 83 -11.51 -15.14 6.56
N ASP A 84 -10.28 -14.66 6.82
CA ASP A 84 -10.05 -13.49 7.67
C ASP A 84 -10.79 -12.24 7.16
N ALA A 85 -10.82 -12.05 5.83
CA ALA A 85 -11.56 -10.95 5.24
C ALA A 85 -13.07 -11.05 5.50
N VAL A 86 -13.64 -12.25 5.41
CA VAL A 86 -15.07 -12.49 5.72
C VAL A 86 -15.34 -12.21 7.19
N ASP A 87 -14.47 -12.64 8.11
CA ASP A 87 -14.60 -12.38 9.54
C ASP A 87 -14.63 -10.86 9.80
N VAL A 88 -13.71 -10.12 9.23
CA VAL A 88 -13.69 -8.65 9.33
C VAL A 88 -14.96 -8.01 8.73
N MET A 89 -15.42 -8.48 7.57
CA MET A 89 -16.66 -7.96 6.93
C MET A 89 -17.91 -8.22 7.75
N THR A 90 -17.93 -9.28 8.54
CA THR A 90 -19.06 -9.64 9.44
C THR A 90 -18.93 -9.03 10.83
N GLY A 91 -17.88 -8.25 11.08
CA GLY A 91 -17.64 -7.59 12.37
C GLY A 91 -17.04 -8.52 13.43
N MET A 92 -16.51 -9.66 13.02
CA MET A 92 -15.78 -10.56 13.92
C MET A 92 -14.37 -10.03 14.19
N GLU A 93 -13.80 -10.44 15.30
CA GLU A 93 -12.43 -10.08 15.67
C GLU A 93 -11.43 -10.75 14.73
N TRP A 94 -10.43 -9.98 14.32
CA TRP A 94 -9.29 -10.48 13.56
C TRP A 94 -8.02 -10.36 14.39
N GLU A 95 -7.42 -11.49 14.68
CA GLU A 95 -6.21 -11.56 15.49
C GLU A 95 -4.96 -11.35 14.64
N LEU A 96 -4.17 -10.36 15.02
CA LEU A 96 -2.86 -10.11 14.42
C LEU A 96 -1.77 -10.26 15.49
N LYS A 97 -0.87 -11.22 15.29
CA LYS A 97 0.33 -11.31 16.11
C LYS A 97 1.13 -10.01 15.95
N MET A 98 1.42 -9.32 17.06
CA MET A 98 2.15 -8.04 17.03
C MET A 98 3.41 -8.15 16.18
N PRO A 99 3.49 -7.46 15.03
CA PRO A 99 4.66 -7.51 14.16
C PRO A 99 5.82 -6.72 14.77
N ARG A 100 7.05 -7.18 14.51
CA ARG A 100 8.24 -6.38 14.83
C ARG A 100 8.36 -5.20 13.86
N LEU A 101 9.00 -4.12 14.29
CA LEU A 101 9.24 -2.96 13.43
C LEU A 101 10.64 -3.04 12.81
N ILE A 102 10.72 -2.89 11.49
CA ILE A 102 11.96 -2.71 10.75
C ILE A 102 11.96 -1.30 10.18
N GLY A 103 12.84 -0.44 10.67
CA GLY A 103 12.98 0.91 10.14
C GLY A 103 14.02 0.97 9.03
N VAL A 104 13.65 1.55 7.90
CA VAL A 104 14.53 1.77 6.74
C VAL A 104 14.82 3.26 6.62
N HIS A 105 16.04 3.67 6.96
CA HIS A 105 16.47 5.05 6.89
C HIS A 105 16.94 5.39 5.47
N LEU A 106 16.15 6.14 4.73
CA LEU A 106 16.48 6.61 3.39
C LEU A 106 17.28 7.91 3.46
N LYS A 107 18.49 7.89 2.92
CA LYS A 107 19.39 9.05 2.81
C LYS A 107 19.61 9.42 1.34
N GLY A 108 19.84 10.70 1.07
CA GLY A 108 20.06 11.19 -0.28
C GLY A 108 18.76 11.28 -1.09
N LYS A 109 18.90 11.18 -2.38
CA LYS A 109 17.78 11.25 -3.35
C LYS A 109 18.08 10.36 -4.55
N LEU A 110 17.02 9.89 -5.22
CA LEU A 110 17.16 9.18 -6.48
C LEU A 110 17.79 10.11 -7.54
N SER A 111 18.69 9.59 -8.36
CA SER A 111 19.36 10.33 -9.40
C SER A 111 19.59 9.46 -10.65
N GLY A 112 19.76 10.11 -11.80
CA GLY A 112 19.96 9.41 -13.06
C GLY A 112 18.77 8.50 -13.41
N TRP A 113 19.06 7.25 -13.70
CA TRP A 113 18.08 6.23 -14.10
C TRP A 113 17.51 5.40 -12.93
N VAL A 114 17.85 5.76 -11.67
CA VAL A 114 17.39 5.03 -10.50
C VAL A 114 15.91 5.29 -10.25
N ALA A 115 15.14 4.22 -10.23
CA ALA A 115 13.70 4.25 -9.99
C ALA A 115 13.34 3.92 -8.51
N PRO A 116 12.15 4.28 -8.03
CA PRO A 116 11.70 3.86 -6.69
C PRO A 116 11.76 2.35 -6.47
N LYS A 117 11.55 1.56 -7.53
CA LYS A 117 11.68 0.10 -7.50
C LYS A 117 13.08 -0.38 -7.06
N ASP A 118 14.13 0.34 -7.40
CA ASP A 118 15.49 -0.03 -7.02
C ASP A 118 15.72 0.05 -5.51
N VAL A 119 14.98 0.91 -4.80
CA VAL A 119 15.00 0.99 -3.35
C VAL A 119 14.58 -0.33 -2.71
N ILE A 120 13.44 -0.85 -3.12
CA ILE A 120 12.95 -2.12 -2.56
C ILE A 120 13.76 -3.32 -3.05
N LEU A 121 14.28 -3.30 -4.27
CA LEU A 121 15.19 -4.35 -4.75
C LEU A 121 16.49 -4.38 -3.94
N LYS A 122 17.04 -3.22 -3.60
CA LYS A 122 18.19 -3.13 -2.68
C LYS A 122 17.87 -3.68 -1.31
N LEU A 123 16.69 -3.34 -0.77
CA LEU A 123 16.23 -3.85 0.53
C LEU A 123 16.02 -5.37 0.48
N ALA A 124 15.44 -5.90 -0.60
CA ALA A 124 15.27 -7.33 -0.79
C ALA A 124 16.61 -8.08 -0.84
N GLY A 125 17.64 -7.48 -1.43
CA GLY A 125 19.00 -7.99 -1.41
C GLY A 125 19.61 -8.06 0.01
N ILE A 126 19.16 -7.19 0.93
CA ILE A 126 19.63 -7.17 2.32
C ILE A 126 18.81 -8.10 3.21
N LEU A 127 17.48 -8.03 3.13
CA LEU A 127 16.56 -8.79 4.00
C LEU A 127 16.33 -10.21 3.51
N THR A 128 16.56 -10.48 2.21
CA THR A 128 16.13 -11.69 1.52
C THR A 128 14.59 -11.86 1.54
N VAL A 129 14.09 -12.93 0.96
CA VAL A 129 12.64 -13.20 0.82
C VAL A 129 11.91 -13.50 2.14
N LYS A 130 12.63 -13.73 3.24
CA LYS A 130 12.05 -14.05 4.55
C LYS A 130 12.41 -13.04 5.64
N GLY A 131 13.28 -12.08 5.36
CA GLY A 131 13.77 -11.13 6.36
C GLY A 131 12.71 -10.21 6.92
N GLY A 132 11.63 -9.96 6.18
CA GLY A 132 10.47 -9.18 6.59
C GLY A 132 9.38 -9.97 7.30
N THR A 133 9.49 -11.29 7.45
CA THR A 133 8.43 -12.11 8.02
C THR A 133 8.00 -11.62 9.40
N ASN A 134 6.71 -11.47 9.60
CA ASN A 134 6.10 -10.91 10.81
C ASN A 134 6.69 -9.55 11.19
N ALA A 135 6.89 -8.67 10.21
CA ALA A 135 7.40 -7.33 10.43
C ALA A 135 6.59 -6.28 9.66
N ILE A 136 6.56 -5.07 10.23
CA ILE A 136 6.15 -3.85 9.55
C ILE A 136 7.42 -3.12 9.13
N ILE A 137 7.54 -2.81 7.84
CA ILE A 137 8.66 -2.02 7.32
C ILE A 137 8.24 -0.54 7.28
N GLU A 138 8.87 0.28 8.10
CA GLU A 138 8.66 1.73 8.14
C GLU A 138 9.83 2.45 7.48
N TYR A 139 9.55 3.18 6.41
CA TYR A 139 10.54 4.00 5.71
C TYR A 139 10.56 5.40 6.30
N PHE A 140 11.75 5.94 6.55
CA PHE A 140 11.90 7.27 7.13
C PHE A 140 13.22 7.94 6.68
N GLY A 141 13.40 9.19 7.05
CA GLY A 141 14.61 9.96 6.76
C GLY A 141 14.43 10.94 5.59
N PRO A 142 15.45 11.76 5.31
CA PRO A 142 15.36 12.85 4.34
C PRO A 142 15.12 12.37 2.90
N GLY A 143 15.54 11.16 2.56
CA GLY A 143 15.35 10.59 1.23
C GLY A 143 13.88 10.35 0.85
N THR A 144 12.98 10.21 1.84
CA THR A 144 11.55 9.99 1.58
C THR A 144 10.90 11.16 0.84
N ALA A 145 11.33 12.38 1.11
CA ALA A 145 10.80 13.60 0.49
C ALA A 145 11.08 13.68 -1.03
N SER A 146 12.04 12.93 -1.54
CA SER A 146 12.36 12.87 -2.99
C SER A 146 11.44 11.92 -3.77
N LEU A 147 10.71 11.04 -3.08
CA LEU A 147 9.85 10.04 -3.68
C LEU A 147 8.43 10.58 -3.90
N SER A 148 7.84 10.30 -5.07
CA SER A 148 6.42 10.56 -5.30
C SER A 148 5.55 9.59 -4.48
N ALA A 149 4.26 9.92 -4.28
CA ALA A 149 3.33 9.02 -3.60
C ALA A 149 3.23 7.65 -4.33
N THR A 150 3.17 7.64 -5.65
CA THR A 150 3.16 6.43 -6.47
C THR A 150 4.48 5.66 -6.38
N GLY A 151 5.62 6.35 -6.27
CA GLY A 151 6.92 5.73 -6.04
C GLY A 151 6.99 5.05 -4.67
N LYS A 152 6.47 5.68 -3.63
CA LYS A 152 6.32 5.08 -2.30
C LYS A 152 5.39 3.87 -2.33
N ALA A 153 4.27 3.97 -3.05
CA ALA A 153 3.34 2.86 -3.24
C ALA A 153 4.03 1.65 -3.93
N THR A 154 4.86 1.89 -4.95
CA THR A 154 5.68 0.84 -5.58
C THR A 154 6.61 0.15 -4.59
N ILE A 155 7.26 0.91 -3.72
CA ILE A 155 8.16 0.36 -2.69
C ILE A 155 7.36 -0.49 -1.69
N CYS A 156 6.24 0.01 -1.19
CA CYS A 156 5.37 -0.70 -0.25
C CYS A 156 4.74 -1.95 -0.88
N ASN A 157 4.33 -1.87 -2.14
CA ASN A 157 3.75 -2.97 -2.90
C ASN A 157 4.67 -4.20 -2.88
N MET A 158 5.95 -4.00 -3.15
CA MET A 158 6.93 -5.08 -3.16
C MET A 158 7.41 -5.52 -1.77
N GLY A 159 6.88 -4.98 -0.70
CA GLY A 159 7.12 -5.47 0.67
C GLY A 159 6.68 -6.92 0.85
N ALA A 160 5.69 -7.38 0.09
CA ALA A 160 5.25 -8.77 0.06
C ALA A 160 6.39 -9.73 -0.34
N GLU A 161 7.28 -9.30 -1.25
CA GLU A 161 8.39 -10.13 -1.76
C GLU A 161 9.49 -10.39 -0.70
N VAL A 162 9.54 -9.60 0.35
CA VAL A 162 10.42 -9.84 1.50
C VAL A 162 9.69 -10.44 2.69
N GLY A 163 8.43 -10.84 2.52
CA GLY A 163 7.59 -11.48 3.53
C GLY A 163 7.04 -10.52 4.59
N ALA A 164 7.06 -9.20 4.36
CA ALA A 164 6.57 -8.23 5.32
C ALA A 164 5.04 -8.30 5.49
N THR A 165 4.57 -8.14 6.73
CA THR A 165 3.14 -8.01 7.04
C THR A 165 2.55 -6.77 6.38
N THR A 166 3.27 -5.65 6.45
CA THR A 166 2.96 -4.41 5.73
C THR A 166 4.18 -3.52 5.63
N SER A 167 4.08 -2.50 4.80
CA SER A 167 5.11 -1.47 4.62
C SER A 167 4.44 -0.11 4.54
N LEU A 168 5.04 0.92 5.12
CA LEU A 168 4.45 2.26 5.08
C LEU A 168 5.50 3.38 5.12
N PHE A 169 5.10 4.53 4.63
CA PHE A 169 5.81 5.79 4.74
C PHE A 169 5.05 6.75 5.66
N PRO A 170 5.74 7.61 6.41
CA PRO A 170 5.09 8.72 7.11
C PRO A 170 4.51 9.71 6.12
N TYR A 171 3.44 10.41 6.53
CA TYR A 171 2.83 11.46 5.70
C TYR A 171 3.82 12.57 5.35
N ASP A 172 3.77 13.03 4.10
CA ASP A 172 4.51 14.18 3.61
C ASP A 172 3.74 14.98 2.53
N GLU A 173 4.33 16.09 2.08
CA GLU A 173 3.72 16.98 1.07
C GLU A 173 3.47 16.30 -0.29
N ARG A 174 4.27 15.30 -0.66
CA ARG A 174 4.07 14.55 -1.90
C ARG A 174 2.80 13.72 -1.86
N MET A 175 2.48 13.15 -0.69
CA MET A 175 1.21 12.46 -0.47
C MET A 175 0.04 13.46 -0.51
N GLY A 176 0.21 14.64 0.10
CA GLY A 176 -0.79 15.70 0.03
C GLY A 176 -1.08 16.15 -1.41
N THR A 177 -0.04 16.34 -2.21
CA THR A 177 -0.18 16.66 -3.64
C THR A 177 -0.96 15.57 -4.39
N TYR A 178 -0.69 14.30 -4.11
CA TYR A 178 -1.40 13.18 -4.72
C TYR A 178 -2.88 13.14 -4.31
N LEU A 179 -3.18 13.32 -3.03
CA LEU A 179 -4.56 13.40 -2.54
C LEU A 179 -5.35 14.51 -3.22
N LYS A 180 -4.74 15.69 -3.39
CA LYS A 180 -5.34 16.80 -4.11
C LYS A 180 -5.57 16.46 -5.59
N ALA A 181 -4.59 15.89 -6.26
CA ALA A 181 -4.68 15.50 -7.67
C ALA A 181 -5.74 14.42 -7.93
N THR A 182 -6.08 13.63 -6.91
CA THR A 182 -7.14 12.61 -6.96
C THR A 182 -8.48 13.09 -6.37
N GLY A 183 -8.69 14.41 -6.24
CA GLY A 183 -9.96 15.01 -5.80
C GLY A 183 -10.26 14.83 -4.31
N ARG A 184 -9.26 14.51 -3.48
CA ARG A 184 -9.40 14.24 -2.04
C ARG A 184 -8.74 15.32 -1.17
N GLU A 185 -8.98 16.59 -1.52
CA GLU A 185 -8.40 17.74 -0.81
C GLU A 185 -8.87 17.84 0.65
N GLU A 186 -10.10 17.42 0.94
CA GLU A 186 -10.61 17.38 2.31
C GLU A 186 -9.80 16.43 3.21
N VAL A 187 -9.44 15.27 2.66
CA VAL A 187 -8.57 14.30 3.36
C VAL A 187 -7.19 14.89 3.61
N GLN A 188 -6.62 15.57 2.62
CA GLN A 188 -5.35 16.29 2.78
C GLN A 188 -5.42 17.30 3.92
N ASN A 189 -6.47 18.11 3.96
CA ASN A 189 -6.65 19.15 5.00
C ASN A 189 -6.80 18.53 6.41
N GLY A 190 -7.47 17.39 6.52
CA GLY A 190 -7.57 16.60 7.75
C GLY A 190 -6.21 16.10 8.21
N CYS A 191 -5.39 15.56 7.30
CA CYS A 191 -4.05 15.07 7.58
C CYS A 191 -3.12 16.18 8.10
N PHE A 192 -3.16 17.37 7.51
CA PHE A 192 -2.36 18.51 7.97
C PHE A 192 -2.67 18.91 9.42
N ARG A 193 -3.94 18.86 9.82
CA ARG A 193 -4.33 19.16 11.21
C ARG A 193 -3.80 18.12 12.17
N SER A 194 -3.91 16.82 11.83
CA SER A 194 -3.45 15.70 12.66
C SER A 194 -1.92 15.62 12.75
N CYS A 195 -1.19 15.89 11.67
CA CYS A 195 0.27 15.84 11.66
C CYS A 195 0.92 16.89 12.56
N ARG A 196 0.27 18.04 12.79
CA ARG A 196 0.74 19.02 13.78
C ARG A 196 0.62 18.50 15.21
N THR A 197 -0.32 17.61 15.48
CA THR A 197 -0.55 16.99 16.80
C THR A 197 0.36 15.76 17.02
N PHE A 198 0.73 15.07 15.95
CA PHE A 198 1.60 13.88 15.96
C PHE A 198 3.02 14.17 15.43
N ALA A 199 3.55 15.36 15.68
CA ALA A 199 4.97 15.59 15.46
C ALA A 199 5.76 14.50 16.21
N PRO A 200 6.72 13.80 15.55
CA PRO A 200 7.47 12.72 16.21
C PRO A 200 8.17 13.29 17.43
N THR A 201 7.69 12.92 18.61
CA THR A 201 8.38 13.28 19.84
C THR A 201 9.74 12.61 19.83
N THR A 202 10.76 13.32 20.27
CA THR A 202 12.16 12.85 20.37
C THR A 202 12.28 11.49 21.08
N LYS A 203 11.28 11.10 21.89
CA LYS A 203 11.18 9.80 22.56
C LYS A 203 10.93 8.62 21.59
N CYS A 204 10.18 8.79 20.50
CA CYS A 204 10.00 7.73 19.50
C CYS A 204 11.31 7.39 18.78
N TRP A 205 12.24 8.33 18.67
CA TRP A 205 13.56 8.10 18.08
C TRP A 205 14.49 7.26 18.95
N GLN A 206 14.35 7.29 20.26
CA GLN A 206 15.21 6.53 21.17
C GLN A 206 14.91 5.03 21.23
N ILE A 207 13.67 4.63 20.92
CA ILE A 207 13.27 3.21 20.83
C ILE A 207 13.84 2.56 19.56
N ARG A 208 14.27 3.36 18.58
CA ARG A 208 14.75 2.91 17.25
C ARG A 208 16.23 2.52 17.19
N LYS A 209 16.96 2.44 18.29
CA LYS A 209 18.41 2.11 18.28
C LYS A 209 18.76 0.70 17.78
N ASN A 210 17.78 -0.17 17.60
CA ASN A 210 17.99 -1.54 17.10
C ASN A 210 17.49 -1.74 15.66
N ILE A 211 17.38 -0.67 14.87
CA ILE A 211 16.81 -0.70 13.53
C ILE A 211 17.92 -0.84 12.49
N THR A 212 17.80 -1.82 11.62
CA THR A 212 18.70 -2.01 10.48
C THR A 212 18.69 -0.78 9.59
N THR A 213 19.83 -0.08 9.50
CA THR A 213 19.98 1.08 8.62
C THR A 213 20.50 0.64 7.27
N ALA A 214 19.67 0.71 6.24
CA ALA A 214 20.11 0.59 4.85
C ALA A 214 20.47 1.99 4.32
N SER A 215 21.73 2.21 3.98
CA SER A 215 22.18 3.42 3.27
C SER A 215 22.16 3.16 1.77
N LEU A 216 21.40 3.95 1.03
CA LEU A 216 21.45 4.01 -0.41
C LEU A 216 22.46 5.12 -0.77
N LYS A 217 23.60 4.74 -1.31
CA LYS A 217 24.53 5.64 -1.98
C LYS A 217 24.37 5.49 -3.47
#